data_89bf5670b2b104888c69a4e3dd65d5e5
#
_entry.id   89bf5670b2b104888c69a4e3dd65d5e5
#
_cell.length_a   1.000
_cell.length_b   1.000
_cell.length_c   1.000
_cell.angle_alpha   90.00
_cell.angle_beta   90.00
_cell.angle_gamma   90.00
#
_symmetry.space_group_name_H-M   'P 1'
#
loop_
_entity.id
_entity.type
_entity.pdbx_description
1 polymer ?
#
loop_
_entity_poly.entity_id
_entity_poly.type
_entity_poly.pdbx_seq_one_letter_code
_entity_poly.pdbx_strand_id
1 'polypeptide(L)'
;MIKKILRKIFPNVVRARYMAPYLVNYKNTKRKYYAKSGANTQLFGPLTLEPECIELDDYTRLQPGVRVINSGGRLVVKKFSAIGAGVTIIASEHVPTVGIPQFLSTLHINDVASTVVVEEDAWVGAESILLSHSRIGRGAVVAAGSVVTKPIPPYAVVAGSPARIIKVRFTKEQIMAHEAILYPPEERMKPEDLDTLFETTYKGLGTIGVSDISPEDYTKLCECKDLMGIKNYENGK
;
A
#
# COMPACT_ATOMS: atom_id res chain seq x y z
N MET A 1 -17.88 6.56 34.60
CA MET A 1 -19.14 7.35 34.52
C MET A 1 -19.73 7.37 33.12
N ILE A 2 -19.04 7.82 32.10
CA ILE A 2 -19.50 7.89 30.67
C ILE A 2 -20.02 6.54 30.12
N LYS A 3 -19.36 5.41 30.39
CA LYS A 3 -19.82 4.07 29.95
C LYS A 3 -21.18 3.66 30.54
N LYS A 4 -21.51 4.12 31.80
CA LYS A 4 -22.81 3.84 32.40
C LYS A 4 -23.93 4.72 31.81
N ILE A 5 -23.61 5.96 31.45
CA ILE A 5 -24.53 6.90 30.83
C ILE A 5 -24.87 6.44 29.39
N LEU A 6 -23.85 6.06 28.59
CA LEU A 6 -24.05 5.55 27.23
C LEU A 6 -24.88 4.24 27.20
N ARG A 7 -24.74 3.36 28.20
CA ARG A 7 -25.57 2.15 28.32
C ARG A 7 -27.05 2.45 28.60
N LYS A 8 -27.36 3.57 29.28
CA LYS A 8 -28.75 3.98 29.54
C LYS A 8 -29.39 4.73 28.38
N ILE A 9 -28.62 5.51 27.65
CA ILE A 9 -29.12 6.39 26.57
C ILE A 9 -29.30 5.66 25.25
N PHE A 10 -28.47 4.64 24.97
CA PHE A 10 -28.55 3.90 23.72
C PHE A 10 -28.87 2.42 23.98
N PRO A 11 -30.06 1.97 23.58
CA PRO A 11 -30.40 0.54 23.56
C PRO A 11 -29.34 -0.27 22.79
N ASN A 12 -29.11 -1.51 23.17
CA ASN A 12 -28.07 -2.40 22.60
C ASN A 12 -28.08 -2.45 21.06
N VAL A 13 -29.24 -2.36 20.44
CA VAL A 13 -29.40 -2.36 18.97
C VAL A 13 -28.83 -1.10 18.33
N VAL A 14 -29.08 0.08 18.91
CA VAL A 14 -28.55 1.37 18.41
C VAL A 14 -27.04 1.40 18.61
N ARG A 15 -26.55 0.90 19.75
CA ARG A 15 -25.12 0.82 20.03
C ARG A 15 -24.40 -0.11 19.05
N ALA A 16 -24.93 -1.32 18.79
CA ALA A 16 -24.33 -2.25 17.86
C ALA A 16 -24.36 -1.73 16.42
N ARG A 17 -25.45 -1.08 16.01
CA ARG A 17 -25.63 -0.63 14.62
C ARG A 17 -24.87 0.64 14.27
N TYR A 18 -24.74 1.60 15.21
CA TYR A 18 -24.19 2.92 14.92
C TYR A 18 -22.87 3.21 15.64
N MET A 19 -22.73 2.79 16.91
CA MET A 19 -21.53 3.11 17.68
C MET A 19 -20.39 2.13 17.44
N ALA A 20 -20.65 0.84 17.22
CA ALA A 20 -19.60 -0.13 16.97
C ALA A 20 -18.84 0.16 15.67
N PRO A 21 -19.50 0.40 14.50
CA PRO A 21 -18.82 0.82 13.28
C PRO A 21 -18.03 2.12 13.44
N TYR A 22 -18.58 3.11 14.15
CA TYR A 22 -17.87 4.36 14.43
C TYR A 22 -16.60 4.14 15.27
N LEU A 23 -16.66 3.32 16.32
CA LEU A 23 -15.51 3.04 17.17
C LEU A 23 -14.44 2.23 16.45
N VAL A 24 -14.85 1.27 15.60
CA VAL A 24 -13.93 0.50 14.76
C VAL A 24 -13.23 1.44 13.78
N ASN A 25 -13.97 2.27 13.07
CA ASN A 25 -13.39 3.24 12.15
C ASN A 25 -12.47 4.24 12.86
N TYR A 26 -12.86 4.71 14.05
CA TYR A 26 -12.00 5.57 14.88
C TYR A 26 -10.69 4.84 15.27
N LYS A 27 -10.74 3.57 15.67
CA LYS A 27 -9.55 2.76 15.96
C LYS A 27 -8.66 2.67 14.73
N ASN A 28 -9.23 2.37 13.59
CA ASN A 28 -8.51 2.12 12.34
C ASN A 28 -7.84 3.38 11.75
N THR A 29 -8.25 4.57 12.15
CA THR A 29 -7.57 5.82 11.77
C THR A 29 -6.53 6.30 12.80
N LYS A 30 -6.24 5.55 13.84
CA LYS A 30 -5.27 5.93 14.88
C LYS A 30 -3.99 5.10 14.82
N ARG A 31 -2.89 5.72 14.45
CA ARG A 31 -1.54 5.14 14.29
C ARG A 31 -1.12 4.21 15.44
N LYS A 32 -1.48 4.55 16.68
CA LYS A 32 -1.09 3.80 17.88
C LYS A 32 -1.61 2.36 17.96
N TYR A 33 -2.56 1.97 17.10
CA TYR A 33 -3.11 0.63 17.07
C TYR A 33 -2.46 -0.27 16.02
N TYR A 34 -1.66 0.30 15.12
CA TYR A 34 -0.95 -0.46 14.09
C TYR A 34 0.24 -1.21 14.68
N ALA A 35 0.57 -2.37 14.13
CA ALA A 35 1.74 -3.17 14.54
C ALA A 35 3.03 -2.32 14.45
N LYS A 36 3.12 -1.52 13.38
CA LYS A 36 4.14 -0.49 13.20
C LYS A 36 3.52 0.71 12.50
N SER A 37 3.88 1.92 12.90
CA SER A 37 3.49 3.15 12.20
C SER A 37 4.61 4.16 12.26
N GLY A 38 5.17 4.46 11.10
CA GLY A 38 6.25 5.41 10.91
C GLY A 38 5.82 6.88 11.05
N ALA A 39 6.77 7.78 10.90
CA ALA A 39 6.53 9.21 10.88
C ALA A 39 5.69 9.64 9.68
N ASN A 40 4.91 10.71 9.81
CA ASN A 40 4.11 11.30 8.74
C ASN A 40 3.15 10.32 8.01
N THR A 41 2.79 9.19 8.66
CA THR A 41 1.77 8.27 8.14
C THR A 41 0.40 8.94 8.15
N GLN A 42 -0.32 8.87 7.02
CA GLN A 42 -1.63 9.47 6.82
C GLN A 42 -2.70 8.39 6.65
N LEU A 43 -3.70 8.41 7.51
CA LEU A 43 -4.79 7.43 7.57
C LEU A 43 -6.13 8.14 7.40
N PHE A 44 -6.75 7.98 6.24
CA PHE A 44 -8.05 8.58 5.91
C PHE A 44 -9.15 7.53 5.99
N GLY A 45 -10.09 7.70 6.90
CA GLY A 45 -11.23 6.78 7.06
C GLY A 45 -12.39 7.07 6.10
N PRO A 46 -13.34 6.12 5.97
CA PRO A 46 -13.39 4.85 6.71
C PRO A 46 -12.37 3.80 6.24
N LEU A 47 -11.81 3.01 7.17
CA LEU A 47 -10.91 1.90 6.91
C LEU A 47 -11.49 0.61 7.55
N THR A 48 -11.48 -0.48 6.78
CA THR A 48 -11.93 -1.80 7.26
C THR A 48 -10.72 -2.74 7.31
N LEU A 49 -10.10 -2.86 8.47
CA LEU A 49 -8.86 -3.59 8.66
C LEU A 49 -8.60 -3.89 10.14
N GLU A 50 -7.65 -4.78 10.42
CA GLU A 50 -7.12 -5.08 11.75
C GLU A 50 -5.75 -4.40 11.89
N PRO A 51 -5.65 -3.22 12.54
CA PRO A 51 -4.42 -2.43 12.56
C PRO A 51 -3.21 -3.19 13.11
N GLU A 52 -3.41 -4.10 14.05
CA GLU A 52 -2.39 -4.94 14.67
C GLU A 52 -1.68 -5.89 13.70
N CYS A 53 -2.27 -6.14 12.52
CA CYS A 53 -1.67 -6.93 11.44
C CYS A 53 -1.02 -6.08 10.34
N ILE A 54 -0.92 -4.75 10.54
CA ILE A 54 -0.47 -3.82 9.51
C ILE A 54 0.76 -3.06 9.98
N GLU A 55 1.78 -3.05 9.14
CA GLU A 55 3.00 -2.28 9.30
C GLU A 55 3.07 -1.17 8.26
N LEU A 56 3.26 0.05 8.72
CA LEU A 56 3.38 1.24 7.89
C LEU A 56 4.71 1.92 8.18
N ASP A 57 5.55 2.09 7.17
CA ASP A 57 6.78 2.87 7.29
C ASP A 57 6.49 4.39 7.20
N ASP A 58 7.54 5.21 7.25
CA ASP A 58 7.43 6.66 7.18
C ASP A 58 6.79 7.14 5.87
N TYR A 59 6.04 8.24 5.95
CA TYR A 59 5.43 8.90 4.79
C TYR A 59 4.49 8.00 3.98
N THR A 60 3.82 7.05 4.61
CA THR A 60 2.84 6.20 3.96
C THR A 60 1.43 6.78 4.03
N ARG A 61 0.58 6.40 3.07
CA ARG A 61 -0.80 6.88 3.01
C ARG A 61 -1.79 5.77 2.71
N LEU A 62 -2.85 5.68 3.52
CA LEU A 62 -4.04 4.89 3.22
C LEU A 62 -5.23 5.81 3.00
N GLN A 63 -5.84 5.73 1.81
CA GLN A 63 -7.00 6.52 1.42
C GLN A 63 -8.31 5.91 1.96
N PRO A 64 -9.44 6.66 1.94
CA PRO A 64 -10.72 6.16 2.42
C PRO A 64 -11.17 4.90 1.69
N GLY A 65 -11.87 4.02 2.39
CA GLY A 65 -12.43 2.80 1.81
C GLY A 65 -11.44 1.63 1.68
N VAL A 66 -10.17 1.80 2.05
CA VAL A 66 -9.21 0.68 2.05
C VAL A 66 -9.69 -0.43 2.99
N ARG A 67 -9.67 -1.66 2.47
CA ARG A 67 -10.06 -2.89 3.18
C ARG A 67 -8.91 -3.88 3.18
N VAL A 68 -8.60 -4.44 4.34
CA VAL A 68 -7.67 -5.57 4.48
C VAL A 68 -8.46 -6.75 5.03
N ILE A 69 -8.53 -7.83 4.25
CA ILE A 69 -9.17 -9.09 4.59
C ILE A 69 -8.05 -10.08 4.91
N ASN A 70 -8.02 -10.54 6.13
CA ASN A 70 -6.95 -11.42 6.60
C ASN A 70 -7.46 -12.46 7.61
N SER A 71 -6.84 -13.63 7.58
CA SER A 71 -6.95 -14.68 8.58
C SER A 71 -5.52 -15.00 9.03
N GLY A 72 -4.99 -14.16 9.94
CA GLY A 72 -3.60 -14.27 10.39
C GLY A 72 -2.54 -13.72 9.41
N GLY A 73 -2.94 -13.21 8.24
CA GLY A 73 -2.04 -12.57 7.29
C GLY A 73 -1.68 -11.12 7.65
N ARG A 74 -0.78 -10.51 6.90
CA ARG A 74 -0.22 -9.18 7.19
C ARG A 74 -0.20 -8.28 5.97
N LEU A 75 -0.24 -6.97 6.19
CA LEU A 75 0.07 -5.94 5.20
C LEU A 75 1.30 -5.16 5.66
N VAL A 76 2.29 -5.02 4.77
CA VAL A 76 3.47 -4.17 4.98
C VAL A 76 3.49 -3.11 3.89
N VAL A 77 3.48 -1.85 4.28
CA VAL A 77 3.57 -0.70 3.35
C VAL A 77 4.84 0.06 3.68
N LYS A 78 5.75 0.09 2.70
CA LYS A 78 7.05 0.70 2.83
C LYS A 78 7.02 2.20 2.57
N LYS A 79 8.10 2.88 2.95
CA LYS A 79 8.30 4.32 2.90
C LYS A 79 7.85 4.95 1.57
N PHE A 80 7.22 6.12 1.64
CA PHE A 80 6.74 6.93 0.52
C PHE A 80 5.59 6.34 -0.30
N SER A 81 5.05 5.18 0.07
CA SER A 81 4.01 4.51 -0.71
C SER A 81 2.61 5.00 -0.37
N ALA A 82 1.74 4.98 -1.38
CA ALA A 82 0.35 5.38 -1.24
C ALA A 82 -0.63 4.32 -1.74
N ILE A 83 -1.64 4.01 -0.92
CA ILE A 83 -2.72 3.11 -1.26
C ILE A 83 -3.98 3.94 -1.51
N GLY A 84 -4.50 3.86 -2.73
CA GLY A 84 -5.66 4.59 -3.23
C GLY A 84 -6.97 4.21 -2.55
N ALA A 85 -7.99 5.03 -2.79
CA ALA A 85 -9.31 4.82 -2.21
C ALA A 85 -9.94 3.49 -2.67
N GLY A 86 -10.65 2.83 -1.77
CA GLY A 86 -11.39 1.60 -2.07
C GLY A 86 -10.54 0.36 -2.35
N VAL A 87 -9.22 0.43 -2.25
CA VAL A 87 -8.33 -0.73 -2.48
C VAL A 87 -8.66 -1.85 -1.51
N THR A 88 -8.78 -3.06 -2.04
CA THR A 88 -8.98 -4.28 -1.25
C THR A 88 -7.72 -5.13 -1.26
N ILE A 89 -7.22 -5.49 -0.08
CA ILE A 89 -6.04 -6.32 0.12
C ILE A 89 -6.50 -7.63 0.77
N ILE A 90 -6.15 -8.76 0.15
CA ILE A 90 -6.48 -10.10 0.64
C ILE A 90 -5.16 -10.76 1.07
N ALA A 91 -4.96 -10.88 2.38
CA ALA A 91 -3.71 -11.38 2.97
C ALA A 91 -3.84 -12.82 3.52
N SER A 92 -4.82 -13.58 3.05
CA SER A 92 -5.01 -14.99 3.40
C SER A 92 -5.77 -15.72 2.31
N GLU A 93 -5.67 -17.03 2.29
CA GLU A 93 -6.39 -17.88 1.35
C GLU A 93 -7.10 -19.02 2.10
N HIS A 94 -8.37 -19.25 1.74
CA HIS A 94 -9.07 -20.48 2.10
C HIS A 94 -8.68 -21.57 1.11
N VAL A 95 -7.93 -22.56 1.58
CA VAL A 95 -7.51 -23.68 0.71
C VAL A 95 -8.64 -24.69 0.57
N PRO A 96 -9.19 -24.91 -0.65
CA PRO A 96 -10.20 -25.92 -0.88
C PRO A 96 -9.70 -27.29 -0.44
N THR A 97 -10.37 -27.92 0.53
CA THR A 97 -9.97 -29.19 1.11
C THR A 97 -11.00 -30.26 0.80
N VAL A 98 -10.54 -31.41 0.32
CA VAL A 98 -11.43 -32.55 -0.01
C VAL A 98 -12.24 -32.94 1.20
N GLY A 99 -13.57 -33.07 1.04
CA GLY A 99 -14.51 -33.43 2.09
C GLY A 99 -14.99 -32.27 2.97
N ILE A 100 -14.46 -31.04 2.76
CA ILE A 100 -14.91 -29.85 3.48
C ILE A 100 -15.65 -28.91 2.52
N PRO A 101 -16.97 -28.72 2.72
CA PRO A 101 -17.73 -27.77 1.91
C PRO A 101 -17.23 -26.35 2.15
N GLN A 102 -17.14 -25.51 1.09
CA GLN A 102 -16.69 -24.11 1.21
C GLN A 102 -17.55 -23.25 2.16
N PHE A 103 -18.80 -23.64 2.40
CA PHE A 103 -19.64 -23.02 3.43
C PHE A 103 -18.99 -23.05 4.83
N LEU A 104 -18.13 -24.04 5.11
CA LEU A 104 -17.41 -24.20 6.37
C LEU A 104 -16.03 -23.50 6.37
N SER A 105 -15.71 -22.67 5.37
CA SER A 105 -14.45 -21.91 5.33
C SER A 105 -14.22 -21.04 6.57
N THR A 106 -15.29 -20.63 7.26
CA THR A 106 -15.22 -19.93 8.56
C THR A 106 -14.53 -20.72 9.67
N LEU A 107 -14.32 -22.02 9.50
CA LEU A 107 -13.52 -22.85 10.42
C LEU A 107 -12.01 -22.67 10.22
N HIS A 108 -11.59 -21.98 9.15
CA HIS A 108 -10.18 -21.69 8.83
C HIS A 108 -9.28 -22.94 8.79
N ILE A 109 -9.82 -24.06 8.25
CA ILE A 109 -9.07 -25.32 8.12
C ILE A 109 -8.16 -25.22 6.90
N ASN A 110 -6.87 -25.47 7.09
CA ASN A 110 -5.83 -25.38 6.07
C ASN A 110 -5.67 -23.99 5.42
N ASP A 111 -6.19 -22.94 6.06
CA ASP A 111 -5.99 -21.58 5.57
C ASP A 111 -4.49 -21.23 5.54
N VAL A 112 -4.09 -20.50 4.51
CA VAL A 112 -2.73 -19.99 4.36
C VAL A 112 -2.71 -18.49 4.62
N ALA A 113 -2.03 -18.11 5.69
CA ALA A 113 -1.71 -16.71 5.96
C ALA A 113 -0.61 -16.23 5.00
N SER A 114 -0.75 -15.02 4.47
CA SER A 114 0.24 -14.41 3.60
C SER A 114 0.60 -13.00 4.04
N THR A 115 1.74 -12.52 3.55
CA THR A 115 2.11 -11.11 3.70
C THR A 115 2.01 -10.44 2.34
N VAL A 116 1.13 -9.44 2.22
CA VAL A 116 1.11 -8.53 1.07
C VAL A 116 2.07 -7.39 1.35
N VAL A 117 2.99 -7.14 0.43
CA VAL A 117 4.03 -6.11 0.58
C VAL A 117 3.86 -5.06 -0.51
N VAL A 118 3.80 -3.81 -0.10
CA VAL A 118 3.90 -2.63 -0.98
C VAL A 118 5.25 -1.99 -0.68
N GLU A 119 6.20 -2.14 -1.61
CA GLU A 119 7.57 -1.63 -1.46
C GLU A 119 7.61 -0.10 -1.52
N GLU A 120 8.79 0.47 -1.32
CA GLU A 120 9.01 1.92 -1.25
C GLU A 120 8.52 2.64 -2.51
N ASP A 121 7.98 3.84 -2.33
CA ASP A 121 7.54 4.75 -3.41
C ASP A 121 6.55 4.12 -4.42
N ALA A 122 5.85 3.07 -4.02
CA ALA A 122 4.84 2.44 -4.87
C ALA A 122 3.48 3.14 -4.74
N TRP A 123 2.74 3.17 -5.85
CA TRP A 123 1.39 3.69 -5.89
C TRP A 123 0.38 2.64 -6.31
N VAL A 124 -0.57 2.37 -5.43
CA VAL A 124 -1.71 1.48 -5.73
C VAL A 124 -2.92 2.35 -6.04
N GLY A 125 -3.36 2.31 -7.29
CA GLY A 125 -4.52 3.06 -7.79
C GLY A 125 -5.83 2.62 -7.13
N ALA A 126 -6.81 3.53 -7.13
CA ALA A 126 -8.10 3.32 -6.48
C ALA A 126 -8.83 2.06 -6.99
N GLU A 127 -9.64 1.44 -6.11
CA GLU A 127 -10.48 0.27 -6.41
C GLU A 127 -9.69 -0.96 -6.92
N SER A 128 -8.37 -1.01 -6.72
CA SER A 128 -7.56 -2.18 -7.06
C SER A 128 -7.71 -3.28 -6.03
N ILE A 129 -7.45 -4.53 -6.44
CA ILE A 129 -7.45 -5.71 -5.56
C ILE A 129 -6.05 -6.32 -5.57
N LEU A 130 -5.44 -6.43 -4.39
CA LEU A 130 -4.17 -7.12 -4.19
C LEU A 130 -4.47 -8.49 -3.56
N LEU A 131 -4.21 -9.57 -4.30
CA LEU A 131 -4.41 -10.93 -3.78
C LEU A 131 -3.25 -11.37 -2.90
N SER A 132 -3.43 -12.47 -2.21
CA SER A 132 -2.43 -13.15 -1.38
C SER A 132 -1.09 -13.26 -2.08
N HIS A 133 -0.02 -13.13 -1.30
CA HIS A 133 1.37 -13.18 -1.77
C HIS A 133 1.75 -12.09 -2.79
N SER A 134 0.89 -11.08 -3.03
CA SER A 134 1.24 -9.94 -3.87
C SER A 134 2.40 -9.16 -3.27
N ARG A 135 3.35 -8.80 -4.13
CA ARG A 135 4.45 -7.89 -3.81
C ARG A 135 4.48 -6.80 -4.87
N ILE A 136 4.24 -5.58 -4.48
CA ILE A 136 4.30 -4.43 -5.38
C ILE A 136 5.71 -3.85 -5.26
N GLY A 137 6.50 -3.98 -6.34
CA GLY A 137 7.91 -3.58 -6.34
C GLY A 137 8.10 -2.08 -6.13
N ARG A 138 9.29 -1.69 -5.70
CA ARG A 138 9.69 -0.29 -5.47
C ARG A 138 9.35 0.58 -6.68
N GLY A 139 8.75 1.73 -6.43
CA GLY A 139 8.39 2.67 -7.49
C GLY A 139 7.30 2.19 -8.46
N ALA A 140 6.73 0.99 -8.29
CA ALA A 140 5.72 0.47 -9.19
C ALA A 140 4.39 1.21 -9.05
N VAL A 141 3.63 1.24 -10.15
CA VAL A 141 2.30 1.83 -10.23
C VAL A 141 1.29 0.77 -10.62
N VAL A 142 0.31 0.55 -9.77
CA VAL A 142 -0.87 -0.27 -10.07
C VAL A 142 -1.98 0.68 -10.53
N ALA A 143 -2.43 0.57 -11.77
CA ALA A 143 -3.53 1.39 -12.28
C ALA A 143 -4.84 1.06 -11.57
N ALA A 144 -5.72 2.06 -11.47
CA ALA A 144 -7.01 1.90 -10.80
C ALA A 144 -7.83 0.72 -11.36
N GLY A 145 -8.57 0.03 -10.48
CA GLY A 145 -9.41 -1.12 -10.84
C GLY A 145 -8.65 -2.40 -11.23
N SER A 146 -7.34 -2.48 -10.99
CA SER A 146 -6.54 -3.65 -11.34
C SER A 146 -6.64 -4.77 -10.32
N VAL A 147 -6.50 -6.03 -10.78
CA VAL A 147 -6.42 -7.21 -9.89
C VAL A 147 -5.02 -7.80 -9.96
N VAL A 148 -4.24 -7.57 -8.91
CA VAL A 148 -2.85 -8.07 -8.82
C VAL A 148 -2.87 -9.50 -8.27
N THR A 149 -2.37 -10.44 -9.07
CA THR A 149 -2.35 -11.87 -8.79
C THR A 149 -0.93 -12.45 -8.67
N LYS A 150 0.11 -11.63 -8.92
CA LYS A 150 1.52 -12.02 -8.93
C LYS A 150 2.38 -10.86 -8.48
N PRO A 151 3.63 -11.11 -8.03
CA PRO A 151 4.58 -10.04 -7.75
C PRO A 151 4.77 -9.11 -8.95
N ILE A 152 4.84 -7.82 -8.68
CA ILE A 152 5.06 -6.76 -9.66
C ILE A 152 6.51 -6.28 -9.52
N PRO A 153 7.29 -6.25 -10.62
CA PRO A 153 8.68 -5.81 -10.56
C PRO A 153 8.81 -4.30 -10.29
N PRO A 154 9.98 -3.84 -9.82
CA PRO A 154 10.23 -2.43 -9.50
C PRO A 154 9.97 -1.50 -10.70
N TYR A 155 9.36 -0.35 -10.46
CA TYR A 155 9.05 0.66 -11.48
C TYR A 155 8.11 0.23 -12.61
N ALA A 156 7.54 -0.98 -12.56
CA ALA A 156 6.52 -1.40 -13.52
C ALA A 156 5.23 -0.59 -13.37
N VAL A 157 4.57 -0.31 -14.49
CA VAL A 157 3.19 0.17 -14.53
C VAL A 157 2.30 -0.98 -14.98
N VAL A 158 1.39 -1.41 -14.12
CA VAL A 158 0.51 -2.55 -14.38
C VAL A 158 -0.95 -2.14 -14.42
N ALA A 159 -1.74 -2.81 -15.26
CA ALA A 159 -3.18 -2.61 -15.36
C ALA A 159 -3.93 -3.89 -15.70
N GLY A 160 -5.24 -3.90 -15.41
CA GLY A 160 -6.18 -4.94 -15.83
C GLY A 160 -6.46 -6.02 -14.79
N SER A 161 -7.28 -6.99 -15.18
CA SER A 161 -7.69 -8.13 -14.36
C SER A 161 -7.56 -9.43 -15.19
N PRO A 162 -6.55 -10.26 -14.93
CA PRO A 162 -5.43 -10.03 -14.02
C PRO A 162 -4.48 -8.93 -14.52
N ALA A 163 -3.82 -8.22 -13.61
CA ALA A 163 -2.89 -7.14 -13.93
C ALA A 163 -1.69 -7.63 -14.78
N ARG A 164 -1.34 -6.83 -15.79
CA ARG A 164 -0.18 -7.06 -16.67
C ARG A 164 0.65 -5.80 -16.77
N ILE A 165 1.95 -5.95 -16.98
CA ILE A 165 2.85 -4.83 -17.22
C ILE A 165 2.45 -4.19 -18.56
N ILE A 166 2.15 -2.90 -18.54
CA ILE A 166 1.75 -2.13 -19.72
C ILE A 166 2.79 -1.08 -20.11
N LYS A 167 3.56 -0.60 -19.13
CA LYS A 167 4.60 0.42 -19.30
C LYS A 167 5.61 0.32 -18.15
N VAL A 168 6.63 1.16 -18.22
CA VAL A 168 7.56 1.43 -17.12
C VAL A 168 7.32 2.85 -16.60
N ARG A 169 7.50 3.09 -15.30
CA ARG A 169 7.28 4.41 -14.71
C ARG A 169 8.27 5.44 -15.27
N PHE A 170 9.55 5.09 -15.40
CA PHE A 170 10.65 5.94 -15.80
C PHE A 170 11.62 5.22 -16.72
N THR A 171 12.47 5.96 -17.47
CA THR A 171 13.62 5.35 -18.15
C THR A 171 14.66 4.91 -17.12
N LYS A 172 15.65 4.11 -17.53
CA LYS A 172 16.73 3.67 -16.64
C LYS A 172 17.46 4.86 -16.00
N GLU A 173 17.81 5.86 -16.80
CA GLU A 173 18.49 7.08 -16.36
C GLU A 173 17.65 7.87 -15.37
N GLN A 174 16.34 7.96 -15.64
CA GLN A 174 15.40 8.63 -14.73
C GLN A 174 15.24 7.87 -13.41
N ILE A 175 15.24 6.53 -13.43
CA ILE A 175 15.23 5.71 -12.21
C ILE A 175 16.49 5.99 -11.38
N MET A 176 17.67 5.97 -12.01
CA MET A 176 18.92 6.25 -11.31
C MET A 176 18.94 7.63 -10.67
N ALA A 177 18.47 8.65 -11.39
CA ALA A 177 18.34 10.02 -10.86
C ALA A 177 17.34 10.11 -9.71
N HIS A 178 16.17 9.46 -9.86
CA HIS A 178 15.13 9.40 -8.86
C HIS A 178 15.60 8.71 -7.56
N GLU A 179 16.27 7.55 -7.70
CA GLU A 179 16.87 6.83 -6.57
C GLU A 179 17.95 7.67 -5.87
N ALA A 180 18.74 8.42 -6.63
CA ALA A 180 19.77 9.29 -6.07
C ALA A 180 19.18 10.42 -5.20
N ILE A 181 17.98 10.90 -5.52
CA ILE A 181 17.28 11.93 -4.76
C ILE A 181 16.63 11.36 -3.49
N LEU A 182 15.99 10.19 -3.58
CA LEU A 182 15.13 9.66 -2.52
C LEU A 182 15.84 8.76 -1.52
N TYR A 183 16.93 8.10 -1.93
CA TYR A 183 17.57 7.06 -1.12
C TYR A 183 19.07 7.31 -0.91
N PRO A 184 19.61 6.96 0.27
CA PRO A 184 21.04 6.93 0.49
C PRO A 184 21.70 5.87 -0.42
N PRO A 185 23.01 6.01 -0.73
CA PRO A 185 23.67 5.15 -1.72
C PRO A 185 23.51 3.64 -1.52
N GLU A 186 23.53 3.21 -0.25
CA GLU A 186 23.43 1.79 0.14
C GLU A 186 22.03 1.18 -0.06
N GLU A 187 20.99 2.01 -0.17
CA GLU A 187 19.60 1.56 -0.38
C GLU A 187 19.18 1.61 -1.86
N ARG A 188 20.00 2.20 -2.74
CA ARG A 188 19.68 2.37 -4.16
C ARG A 188 19.68 1.05 -4.91
N MET A 189 18.86 0.96 -5.93
CA MET A 189 18.91 -0.16 -6.88
C MET A 189 20.25 -0.15 -7.61
N LYS A 190 20.83 -1.33 -7.79
CA LYS A 190 22.09 -1.47 -8.52
C LYS A 190 21.87 -1.29 -10.02
N PRO A 191 22.79 -0.62 -10.73
CA PRO A 191 22.67 -0.44 -12.18
C PRO A 191 22.51 -1.76 -12.96
N GLU A 192 23.18 -2.84 -12.49
CA GLU A 192 23.14 -4.16 -13.11
C GLU A 192 21.75 -4.82 -13.01
N ASP A 193 21.04 -4.60 -11.88
CA ASP A 193 19.68 -5.09 -11.69
C ASP A 193 18.71 -4.35 -12.61
N LEU A 194 18.90 -3.04 -12.79
CA LEU A 194 18.15 -2.25 -13.76
C LEU A 194 18.42 -2.68 -15.19
N ASP A 195 19.68 -2.93 -15.58
CA ASP A 195 20.03 -3.45 -16.90
C ASP A 195 19.27 -4.74 -17.20
N THR A 196 19.31 -5.68 -16.27
CA THR A 196 18.60 -6.95 -16.38
C THR A 196 17.09 -6.75 -16.58
N LEU A 197 16.46 -5.84 -15.79
CA LEU A 197 15.04 -5.56 -15.92
C LEU A 197 14.69 -4.96 -17.29
N PHE A 198 15.50 -4.02 -17.81
CA PHE A 198 15.25 -3.37 -19.08
C PHE A 198 15.50 -4.29 -20.29
N GLU A 199 16.45 -5.20 -20.18
CA GLU A 199 16.73 -6.19 -21.23
C GLU A 199 15.69 -7.32 -21.30
N THR A 200 15.17 -7.75 -20.15
CA THR A 200 14.28 -8.93 -20.07
C THR A 200 12.81 -8.55 -19.94
N THR A 201 12.46 -7.76 -18.92
CA THR A 201 11.08 -7.52 -18.51
C THR A 201 10.46 -6.30 -19.19
N TYR A 202 11.26 -5.24 -19.43
CA TYR A 202 10.77 -3.96 -19.93
C TYR A 202 11.12 -3.70 -21.39
N LYS A 203 11.70 -4.69 -22.08
CA LYS A 203 12.10 -4.57 -23.47
C LYS A 203 10.93 -4.16 -24.37
N GLY A 204 11.10 -3.03 -25.05
CA GLY A 204 10.10 -2.48 -25.95
C GLY A 204 8.91 -1.76 -25.31
N LEU A 205 8.91 -1.61 -23.97
CA LEU A 205 7.88 -0.85 -23.29
C LEU A 205 8.22 0.64 -23.23
N GLY A 206 7.19 1.49 -23.42
CA GLY A 206 7.30 2.94 -23.19
C GLY A 206 7.24 3.31 -21.71
N THR A 207 7.62 4.56 -21.40
CA THR A 207 7.56 5.15 -20.06
C THR A 207 6.41 6.13 -19.91
N ILE A 208 6.05 6.50 -18.67
CA ILE A 208 5.01 7.48 -18.36
C ILE A 208 5.53 8.71 -17.60
N GLY A 209 6.68 8.60 -16.95
CA GLY A 209 7.21 9.68 -16.11
C GLY A 209 7.84 10.80 -16.91
N VAL A 210 7.90 11.96 -16.29
CA VAL A 210 8.54 13.18 -16.81
C VAL A 210 9.63 13.64 -15.85
N SER A 211 10.63 14.35 -16.38
CA SER A 211 11.73 14.91 -15.57
C SER A 211 11.50 16.38 -15.24
N ASP A 212 10.70 17.07 -16.04
CA ASP A 212 10.55 18.51 -15.95
C ASP A 212 9.47 18.88 -14.92
N ILE A 213 9.83 19.79 -14.03
CA ILE A 213 8.92 20.37 -13.03
C ILE A 213 8.90 21.88 -13.29
N SER A 214 7.71 22.48 -13.33
CA SER A 214 7.60 23.93 -13.45
C SER A 214 8.26 24.63 -12.25
N PRO A 215 8.83 25.87 -12.41
CA PRO A 215 9.43 26.58 -11.28
C PRO A 215 8.45 26.79 -10.12
N GLU A 216 7.17 27.01 -10.41
CA GLU A 216 6.12 27.14 -9.39
C GLU A 216 5.91 25.85 -8.62
N ASP A 217 5.80 24.69 -9.31
CA ASP A 217 5.61 23.40 -8.66
C ASP A 217 6.86 22.93 -7.93
N TYR A 218 8.05 23.31 -8.44
CA TYR A 218 9.30 23.03 -7.74
C TYR A 218 9.37 23.76 -6.40
N THR A 219 8.93 25.04 -6.35
CA THR A 219 8.84 25.79 -5.09
C THR A 219 7.91 25.11 -4.09
N LYS A 220 6.70 24.71 -4.52
CA LYS A 220 5.75 23.96 -3.70
C LYS A 220 6.34 22.63 -3.19
N LEU A 221 7.09 21.93 -4.05
CA LEU A 221 7.76 20.69 -3.69
C LEU A 221 8.79 20.90 -2.58
N CYS A 222 9.63 21.92 -2.70
CA CYS A 222 10.64 22.26 -1.69
C CYS A 222 9.98 22.60 -0.34
N GLU A 223 8.98 23.47 -0.33
CA GLU A 223 8.22 23.82 0.88
C GLU A 223 7.60 22.58 1.53
N CYS A 224 7.02 21.69 0.74
CA CYS A 224 6.42 20.47 1.25
C CYS A 224 7.47 19.52 1.84
N LYS A 225 8.61 19.35 1.17
CA LYS A 225 9.73 18.54 1.68
C LYS A 225 10.27 19.08 3.01
N ASP A 226 10.46 20.39 3.11
CA ASP A 226 10.94 21.05 4.31
C ASP A 226 9.96 20.86 5.48
N LEU A 227 8.67 21.10 5.25
CA LEU A 227 7.62 20.90 6.25
C LEU A 227 7.53 19.45 6.75
N MET A 228 7.76 18.49 5.88
CA MET A 228 7.70 17.06 6.20
C MET A 228 9.04 16.50 6.70
N GLY A 229 10.14 17.24 6.58
CA GLY A 229 11.48 16.77 6.91
C GLY A 229 11.98 15.66 5.97
N ILE A 230 11.56 15.71 4.68
CA ILE A 230 12.01 14.74 3.67
C ILE A 230 13.40 15.14 3.18
N LYS A 231 14.38 14.26 3.43
CA LYS A 231 15.76 14.47 3.00
C LYS A 231 15.90 14.35 1.49
N ASN A 232 16.77 15.17 0.92
CA ASN A 232 17.27 15.02 -0.45
C ASN A 232 18.72 14.51 -0.38
N TYR A 233 18.97 13.33 -0.94
CA TYR A 233 20.28 12.68 -0.88
C TYR A 233 21.21 13.03 -2.04
N GLU A 234 20.73 13.74 -3.08
CA GLU A 234 21.53 14.12 -4.25
C GLU A 234 22.72 15.02 -3.90
N ASN A 235 22.55 15.90 -2.91
CA ASN A 235 23.55 16.89 -2.52
C ASN A 235 24.34 16.53 -1.24
N GLY A 236 24.26 15.31 -0.77
CA GLY A 236 25.05 14.82 0.37
C GLY A 236 24.78 15.54 1.70
N LYS A 237 23.59 16.15 1.88
CA LYS A 237 23.18 16.87 3.09
C LYS A 237 22.02 16.21 3.79
#